data_d800ee21607b5affedc509347e02d8d8
#
_entry.id   d800ee21607b5affedc509347e02d8d8
#
_cell.length_a   1.000
_cell.length_b   1.000
_cell.length_c   1.000
_cell.angle_alpha   90.00
_cell.angle_beta   90.00
_cell.angle_gamma   90.00
#
_symmetry.space_group_name_H-M   'P 1'
#
loop_
_entity.id
_entity.type
_entity.pdbx_description
1 polymer ?
#
loop_
_entity_poly.entity_id
_entity_poly.type
_entity_poly.pdbx_seq_one_letter_code
_entity_poly.pdbx_strand_id
1 'polypeptide(L)'
;VLDRLLRHGHSVDALVRPVADRTLPAHRGLNWTVGDLRNVSLLAEAAKRADATIHTAAEHSGAQKEADDTATAALVDGLRGSGKPLISTSATVVYGDTGLTPRNEADAIPSPHPLRAWRIANDNSIALEDHGFRGVVIRPPNIYGAGAGPIAMRIAAAAKAGYAQYIDDGAALWSTVHVWDLADLYLAILSSERAHGIYNAAADEVLSRKQLAEGIAATLGPAVSARSITVEEGRSIWGFLADLSLINQVISAAKAREELGWKPRRRPLMSYLHERNYANEGIAEG
;
A
#
# COMPACT_ATOMS: atom_id res chain seq x y z
N VAL A 1 -2.22 6.60 -7.79
CA VAL A 1 -2.46 5.81 -9.00
C VAL A 1 -3.37 6.59 -9.94
N LEU A 2 -4.59 6.98 -9.52
CA LEU A 2 -5.56 7.70 -10.37
C LEU A 2 -4.94 8.93 -11.05
N ASP A 3 -4.29 9.82 -10.28
CA ASP A 3 -3.67 11.03 -10.83
C ASP A 3 -2.59 10.69 -11.89
N ARG A 4 -1.77 9.66 -11.63
CA ARG A 4 -0.76 9.22 -12.60
C ARG A 4 -1.37 8.68 -13.89
N LEU A 5 -2.43 7.89 -13.82
CA LEU A 5 -3.14 7.39 -15.00
C LEU A 5 -3.70 8.54 -15.84
N LEU A 6 -4.39 9.50 -15.21
CA LEU A 6 -4.97 10.64 -15.91
C LEU A 6 -3.88 11.52 -16.56
N ARG A 7 -2.76 11.78 -15.89
CA ARG A 7 -1.62 12.53 -16.46
C ARG A 7 -0.94 11.83 -17.63
N HIS A 8 -1.02 10.50 -17.70
CA HIS A 8 -0.52 9.72 -18.84
C HIS A 8 -1.60 9.51 -19.93
N GLY A 9 -2.72 10.22 -19.85
CA GLY A 9 -3.75 10.21 -20.89
C GLY A 9 -4.69 9.02 -20.87
N HIS A 10 -4.68 8.21 -19.81
CA HIS A 10 -5.65 7.13 -19.66
C HIS A 10 -7.03 7.66 -19.31
N SER A 11 -8.07 6.99 -19.81
CA SER A 11 -9.43 7.16 -19.34
C SER A 11 -9.68 6.20 -18.19
N VAL A 12 -10.26 6.68 -17.08
CA VAL A 12 -10.43 5.90 -15.85
C VAL A 12 -11.88 5.88 -15.41
N ASP A 13 -12.41 4.68 -15.20
CA ASP A 13 -13.67 4.46 -14.50
C ASP A 13 -13.33 4.08 -13.04
N ALA A 14 -13.54 5.02 -12.12
CA ALA A 14 -13.14 4.85 -10.73
C ALA A 14 -14.34 4.45 -9.85
N LEU A 15 -14.25 3.30 -9.18
CA LEU A 15 -15.24 2.87 -8.21
C LEU A 15 -15.05 3.61 -6.87
N VAL A 16 -16.13 4.18 -6.35
CA VAL A 16 -16.17 4.84 -5.04
C VAL A 16 -17.37 4.36 -4.23
N ARG A 17 -17.21 4.30 -2.92
CA ARG A 17 -18.34 4.01 -2.03
C ARG A 17 -19.31 5.18 -2.01
N PRO A 18 -20.62 4.92 -1.81
CA PRO A 18 -21.58 5.96 -1.53
C PRO A 18 -21.15 6.71 -0.25
N VAL A 19 -20.84 7.98 -0.36
CA VAL A 19 -20.53 8.87 0.77
C VAL A 19 -21.46 10.06 0.67
N ALA A 20 -22.29 10.26 1.70
CA ALA A 20 -23.12 11.45 1.78
C ALA A 20 -22.22 12.70 1.78
N ASP A 21 -22.64 13.73 1.09
CA ASP A 21 -22.00 15.06 1.02
C ASP A 21 -20.59 15.13 0.40
N ARG A 22 -20.14 14.09 -0.30
CA ARG A 22 -18.86 14.14 -1.03
C ARG A 22 -19.07 14.61 -2.46
N THR A 23 -18.59 15.79 -2.78
CA THR A 23 -18.43 16.23 -4.18
C THR A 23 -17.22 15.51 -4.77
N LEU A 24 -17.47 14.66 -5.76
CA LEU A 24 -16.41 13.99 -6.50
C LEU A 24 -15.80 14.95 -7.52
N PRO A 25 -14.45 15.07 -7.59
CA PRO A 25 -13.83 16.00 -8.53
C PRO A 25 -14.13 15.59 -9.97
N ALA A 26 -14.49 16.56 -10.79
CA ALA A 26 -14.60 16.37 -12.22
C ALA A 26 -13.22 16.48 -12.88
N HIS A 27 -12.90 15.55 -13.75
CA HIS A 27 -11.68 15.57 -14.55
C HIS A 27 -11.96 14.97 -15.93
N ARG A 28 -11.37 15.54 -16.98
CA ARG A 28 -11.44 14.94 -18.31
C ARG A 28 -10.81 13.55 -18.31
N GLY A 29 -11.54 12.54 -18.80
CA GLY A 29 -11.08 11.15 -18.79
C GLY A 29 -11.31 10.42 -17.48
N LEU A 30 -12.09 10.99 -16.53
CA LEU A 30 -12.46 10.33 -15.28
C LEU A 30 -13.99 10.20 -15.19
N ASN A 31 -14.44 8.96 -15.03
CA ASN A 31 -15.83 8.65 -14.69
C ASN A 31 -15.88 8.04 -13.29
N TRP A 32 -16.93 8.37 -12.56
CA TRP A 32 -17.18 7.83 -11.24
C TRP A 32 -18.30 6.80 -11.29
N THR A 33 -18.01 5.60 -10.78
CA THR A 33 -19.00 4.56 -10.55
C THR A 33 -19.20 4.42 -9.04
N VAL A 34 -20.43 4.63 -8.58
CA VAL A 34 -20.77 4.45 -7.15
C VAL A 34 -21.12 3.00 -6.89
N GLY A 35 -20.42 2.37 -5.95
CA GLY A 35 -20.60 0.97 -5.59
C GLY A 35 -19.75 0.54 -4.42
N ASP A 36 -19.83 -0.74 -4.09
CA ASP A 36 -19.10 -1.37 -2.98
C ASP A 36 -18.36 -2.62 -3.48
N LEU A 37 -17.32 -3.04 -2.75
CA LEU A 37 -16.53 -4.24 -3.04
C LEU A 37 -17.34 -5.55 -3.02
N ARG A 38 -18.52 -5.53 -2.42
CA ARG A 38 -19.45 -6.67 -2.35
C ARG A 38 -20.42 -6.72 -3.53
N ASN A 39 -20.38 -5.73 -4.41
CA ASN A 39 -21.24 -5.72 -5.60
C ASN A 39 -20.59 -6.51 -6.74
N VAL A 40 -20.71 -7.83 -6.67
CA VAL A 40 -20.09 -8.80 -7.61
C VAL A 40 -20.39 -8.47 -9.06
N SER A 41 -21.67 -8.23 -9.41
CA SER A 41 -22.07 -7.97 -10.80
C SER A 41 -21.44 -6.68 -11.31
N LEU A 42 -21.44 -5.61 -10.51
CA LEU A 42 -20.85 -4.32 -10.88
C LEU A 42 -19.35 -4.46 -11.15
N LEU A 43 -18.62 -5.15 -10.26
CA LEU A 43 -17.17 -5.35 -10.39
C LEU A 43 -16.83 -6.19 -11.63
N ALA A 44 -17.53 -7.31 -11.83
CA ALA A 44 -17.28 -8.18 -12.98
C ALA A 44 -17.57 -7.47 -14.30
N GLU A 45 -18.68 -6.74 -14.41
CA GLU A 45 -19.04 -5.99 -15.63
C GLU A 45 -18.10 -4.80 -15.87
N ALA A 46 -17.66 -4.10 -14.83
CA ALA A 46 -16.66 -3.04 -14.97
C ALA A 46 -15.31 -3.60 -15.48
N ALA A 47 -14.85 -4.72 -14.92
CA ALA A 47 -13.62 -5.39 -15.35
C ALA A 47 -13.71 -5.87 -16.81
N LYS A 48 -14.84 -6.44 -17.25
CA LYS A 48 -15.06 -6.84 -18.64
C LYS A 48 -14.94 -5.69 -19.64
N ARG A 49 -15.45 -4.51 -19.29
CA ARG A 49 -15.44 -3.33 -20.18
C ARG A 49 -14.08 -2.65 -20.24
N ALA A 50 -13.32 -2.64 -19.16
CA ALA A 50 -12.03 -1.97 -19.08
C ALA A 50 -10.95 -2.72 -19.89
N ASP A 51 -9.94 -2.00 -20.39
CA ASP A 51 -8.74 -2.59 -21.00
C ASP A 51 -7.77 -3.15 -19.95
N ALA A 52 -7.83 -2.60 -18.74
CA ALA A 52 -7.06 -3.04 -17.57
C ALA A 52 -7.84 -2.77 -16.28
N THR A 53 -7.62 -3.59 -15.27
CA THR A 53 -8.23 -3.40 -13.95
C THR A 53 -7.15 -3.23 -12.89
N ILE A 54 -7.29 -2.19 -12.05
CA ILE A 54 -6.40 -1.93 -10.92
C ILE A 54 -7.22 -1.94 -9.64
N HIS A 55 -6.94 -2.89 -8.75
CA HIS A 55 -7.60 -3.04 -7.46
C HIS A 55 -6.71 -2.49 -6.34
N THR A 56 -7.05 -1.29 -5.85
CA THR A 56 -6.38 -0.63 -4.72
C THR A 56 -7.31 -0.41 -3.53
N ALA A 57 -8.56 -0.81 -3.66
CA ALA A 57 -9.55 -0.60 -2.60
C ALA A 57 -9.32 -1.56 -1.42
N ALA A 58 -9.58 -1.07 -0.23
CA ALA A 58 -9.55 -1.86 0.99
C ALA A 58 -10.68 -1.46 1.93
N GLU A 59 -11.31 -2.44 2.53
CA GLU A 59 -12.22 -2.23 3.66
C GLU A 59 -11.38 -2.12 4.95
N HIS A 60 -11.71 -1.17 5.82
CA HIS A 60 -11.00 -0.96 7.09
C HIS A 60 -11.83 -1.39 8.32
N SER A 61 -12.93 -2.09 8.09
CA SER A 61 -13.77 -2.69 9.14
C SER A 61 -13.36 -4.13 9.46
N GLY A 62 -14.03 -4.76 10.42
CA GLY A 62 -13.86 -6.18 10.73
C GLY A 62 -14.20 -7.15 9.57
N ALA A 63 -14.90 -6.66 8.53
CA ALA A 63 -15.29 -7.44 7.35
C ALA A 63 -14.28 -7.34 6.18
N GLN A 64 -13.05 -6.90 6.44
CA GLN A 64 -12.02 -6.67 5.42
C GLN A 64 -11.75 -7.91 4.56
N LYS A 65 -11.59 -9.09 5.18
CA LYS A 65 -11.34 -10.34 4.46
C LYS A 65 -12.47 -10.68 3.49
N GLU A 66 -13.71 -10.67 3.98
CA GLU A 66 -14.89 -11.01 3.18
C GLU A 66 -15.05 -10.07 1.97
N ALA A 67 -14.88 -8.78 2.18
CA ALA A 67 -14.99 -7.79 1.11
C ALA A 67 -13.90 -7.97 0.05
N ASP A 68 -12.67 -8.25 0.46
CA ASP A 68 -11.52 -8.46 -0.43
C ASP A 68 -11.66 -9.78 -1.21
N ASP A 69 -12.08 -10.87 -0.55
CA ASP A 69 -12.34 -12.15 -1.19
C ASP A 69 -13.45 -12.02 -2.25
N THR A 70 -14.55 -11.36 -1.90
CA THR A 70 -15.68 -11.13 -2.82
C THR A 70 -15.24 -10.31 -4.04
N ALA A 71 -14.52 -9.21 -3.81
CA ALA A 71 -14.04 -8.37 -4.89
C ALA A 71 -13.04 -9.11 -5.78
N THR A 72 -12.10 -9.84 -5.19
CA THR A 72 -11.11 -10.63 -5.94
C THR A 72 -11.81 -11.66 -6.82
N ALA A 73 -12.72 -12.45 -6.28
CA ALA A 73 -13.46 -13.45 -7.06
C ALA A 73 -14.24 -12.81 -8.21
N ALA A 74 -14.91 -11.68 -7.98
CA ALA A 74 -15.67 -10.98 -9.01
C ALA A 74 -14.79 -10.45 -10.15
N LEU A 75 -13.61 -9.90 -9.81
CA LEU A 75 -12.66 -9.39 -10.80
C LEU A 75 -12.01 -10.52 -11.62
N VAL A 76 -11.62 -11.62 -10.95
CA VAL A 76 -11.09 -12.82 -11.60
C VAL A 76 -12.11 -13.39 -12.58
N ASP A 77 -13.37 -13.56 -12.18
CA ASP A 77 -14.43 -14.07 -13.06
C ASP A 77 -14.71 -13.10 -14.22
N GLY A 78 -14.74 -11.81 -13.96
CA GLY A 78 -14.96 -10.80 -14.99
C GLY A 78 -13.87 -10.74 -16.06
N LEU A 79 -12.64 -11.11 -15.72
CA LEU A 79 -11.48 -11.06 -16.62
C LEU A 79 -11.09 -12.41 -17.21
N ARG A 80 -11.70 -13.51 -16.79
CA ARG A 80 -11.37 -14.87 -17.23
C ARG A 80 -11.33 -14.98 -18.76
N GLY A 81 -10.20 -15.48 -19.28
CA GLY A 81 -9.97 -15.68 -20.71
C GLY A 81 -9.79 -14.39 -21.54
N SER A 82 -9.71 -13.22 -20.90
CA SER A 82 -9.66 -11.94 -21.61
C SER A 82 -8.26 -11.52 -22.10
N GLY A 83 -7.19 -12.09 -21.56
CA GLY A 83 -5.81 -11.63 -21.76
C GLY A 83 -5.48 -10.29 -21.12
N LYS A 84 -6.47 -9.57 -20.54
CA LYS A 84 -6.31 -8.23 -19.98
C LYS A 84 -5.56 -8.23 -18.64
N PRO A 85 -4.89 -7.14 -18.25
CA PRO A 85 -4.21 -7.07 -16.96
C PRO A 85 -5.18 -6.85 -15.78
N LEU A 86 -4.98 -7.63 -14.72
CA LEU A 86 -5.49 -7.36 -13.37
C LEU A 86 -4.30 -7.06 -12.44
N ILE A 87 -4.21 -5.85 -11.92
CA ILE A 87 -3.17 -5.41 -10.99
C ILE A 87 -3.80 -5.21 -9.63
N SER A 88 -3.45 -6.05 -8.65
CA SER A 88 -3.99 -5.98 -7.29
C SER A 88 -2.95 -5.51 -6.28
N THR A 89 -3.42 -4.82 -5.25
CA THR A 89 -2.60 -4.34 -4.14
C THR A 89 -2.74 -5.25 -2.93
N SER A 90 -1.65 -5.86 -2.54
CA SER A 90 -1.51 -6.60 -1.29
C SER A 90 -0.71 -5.78 -0.26
N ALA A 91 0.16 -6.41 0.51
CA ALA A 91 1.07 -5.75 1.45
C ALA A 91 2.24 -6.67 1.82
N THR A 92 3.42 -6.11 2.11
CA THR A 92 4.58 -6.92 2.55
C THR A 92 4.38 -7.60 3.90
N VAL A 93 3.46 -7.12 4.72
CA VAL A 93 3.13 -7.73 6.01
C VAL A 93 2.68 -9.20 5.91
N VAL A 94 2.29 -9.68 4.73
CA VAL A 94 2.01 -11.11 4.50
C VAL A 94 3.23 -12.00 4.76
N TYR A 95 4.46 -11.47 4.59
CA TYR A 95 5.69 -12.21 4.87
C TYR A 95 5.89 -12.54 6.36
N GLY A 96 5.16 -11.88 7.26
CA GLY A 96 5.42 -11.99 8.70
C GLY A 96 6.72 -11.28 9.10
N ASP A 97 7.42 -11.76 10.14
CA ASP A 97 8.72 -11.23 10.49
C ASP A 97 9.78 -11.68 9.47
N THR A 98 10.40 -10.71 8.83
CA THR A 98 11.43 -10.99 7.81
C THR A 98 12.82 -11.20 8.41
N GLY A 99 13.02 -10.96 9.70
CA GLY A 99 14.34 -10.81 10.28
C GLY A 99 15.09 -9.62 9.67
N LEU A 100 16.41 -9.71 9.64
CA LEU A 100 17.28 -8.64 9.11
C LEU A 100 17.66 -8.83 7.62
N THR A 101 17.32 -9.98 7.03
CA THR A 101 17.61 -10.28 5.63
C THR A 101 16.45 -9.81 4.76
N PRO A 102 16.73 -9.01 3.70
CA PRO A 102 15.68 -8.56 2.79
C PRO A 102 14.94 -9.73 2.13
N ARG A 103 13.63 -9.78 2.28
CA ARG A 103 12.76 -10.77 1.62
C ARG A 103 12.39 -10.33 0.21
N ASN A 104 12.43 -11.26 -0.71
CA ASN A 104 11.99 -11.09 -2.08
C ASN A 104 10.77 -11.96 -2.39
N GLU A 105 10.24 -11.87 -3.61
CA GLU A 105 9.00 -12.52 -4.03
C GLU A 105 9.11 -14.04 -4.16
N ALA A 106 10.31 -14.58 -4.33
CA ALA A 106 10.57 -16.02 -4.44
C ALA A 106 10.74 -16.70 -3.07
N ASP A 107 10.91 -15.91 -2.00
CA ASP A 107 11.09 -16.46 -0.66
C ASP A 107 9.81 -17.09 -0.12
N ALA A 108 9.93 -18.26 0.48
CA ALA A 108 8.84 -18.91 1.18
C ALA A 108 8.29 -18.03 2.31
N ILE A 109 7.01 -18.16 2.58
CA ILE A 109 6.31 -17.49 3.68
C ILE A 109 5.93 -18.53 4.75
N PRO A 110 6.88 -19.01 5.57
CA PRO A 110 6.62 -20.11 6.50
C PRO A 110 5.72 -19.71 7.66
N SER A 111 5.73 -18.44 8.02
CA SER A 111 4.98 -17.92 9.16
C SER A 111 4.37 -16.57 8.81
N PRO A 112 3.31 -16.56 7.98
CA PRO A 112 2.67 -15.32 7.58
C PRO A 112 2.03 -14.64 8.79
N HIS A 113 2.00 -13.31 8.77
CA HIS A 113 1.37 -12.56 9.86
C HIS A 113 -0.14 -12.86 9.93
N PRO A 114 -0.70 -13.30 11.07
CA PRO A 114 -2.10 -13.77 11.17
C PRO A 114 -3.13 -12.78 10.62
N LEU A 115 -2.91 -11.49 10.80
CA LEU A 115 -3.82 -10.44 10.34
C LEU A 115 -3.89 -10.29 8.82
N ARG A 116 -2.93 -10.84 8.08
CA ARG A 116 -2.83 -10.69 6.63
C ARG A 116 -2.59 -12.00 5.89
N ALA A 117 -2.45 -13.11 6.61
CA ALA A 117 -2.26 -14.44 6.03
C ALA A 117 -3.34 -14.80 4.98
N TRP A 118 -4.56 -14.36 5.21
CA TRP A 118 -5.68 -14.58 4.29
C TRP A 118 -5.49 -13.94 2.90
N ARG A 119 -4.68 -12.87 2.80
CA ARG A 119 -4.37 -12.23 1.50
C ARG A 119 -3.56 -13.12 0.58
N ILE A 120 -2.80 -14.07 1.13
CA ILE A 120 -1.96 -14.97 0.32
C ILE A 120 -2.79 -15.77 -0.67
N ALA A 121 -3.98 -16.22 -0.27
CA ALA A 121 -4.88 -16.94 -1.18
C ALA A 121 -5.33 -16.06 -2.36
N ASN A 122 -5.72 -14.81 -2.09
CA ASN A 122 -6.10 -13.84 -3.12
C ASN A 122 -4.90 -13.46 -4.00
N ASP A 123 -3.71 -13.24 -3.40
CA ASP A 123 -2.48 -12.98 -4.14
C ASP A 123 -2.17 -14.12 -5.12
N ASN A 124 -2.24 -15.36 -4.66
CA ASN A 124 -1.95 -16.55 -5.46
C ASN A 124 -2.98 -16.74 -6.58
N SER A 125 -4.26 -16.57 -6.28
CA SER A 125 -5.32 -16.68 -7.28
C SER A 125 -5.14 -15.65 -8.40
N ILE A 126 -4.73 -14.43 -8.10
CA ILE A 126 -4.50 -13.41 -9.12
C ILE A 126 -3.18 -13.63 -9.86
N ALA A 127 -2.09 -13.92 -9.15
CA ALA A 127 -0.75 -13.83 -9.71
C ALA A 127 -0.14 -15.17 -10.19
N LEU A 128 -0.62 -16.29 -9.66
CA LEU A 128 0.00 -17.61 -9.89
C LEU A 128 -0.91 -18.62 -10.57
N GLU A 129 -2.23 -18.42 -10.54
CA GLU A 129 -3.18 -19.30 -11.22
C GLU A 129 -3.43 -18.83 -12.67
N ASP A 130 -3.55 -19.77 -13.59
CA ASP A 130 -3.87 -19.44 -14.98
C ASP A 130 -5.40 -19.32 -15.17
N HIS A 131 -5.84 -18.10 -15.24
CA HIS A 131 -7.24 -17.75 -15.54
C HIS A 131 -7.43 -17.17 -16.95
N GLY A 132 -6.38 -17.16 -17.78
CA GLY A 132 -6.41 -16.56 -19.11
C GLY A 132 -6.45 -15.03 -19.10
N PHE A 133 -5.96 -14.39 -18.05
CA PHE A 133 -5.68 -12.96 -17.96
C PHE A 133 -4.25 -12.73 -17.39
N ARG A 134 -3.73 -11.53 -17.50
CA ARG A 134 -2.41 -11.18 -16.98
C ARG A 134 -2.53 -10.70 -15.53
N GLY A 135 -2.31 -11.62 -14.58
CA GLY A 135 -2.40 -11.33 -13.14
C GLY A 135 -1.12 -10.76 -12.55
N VAL A 136 -1.22 -9.64 -11.84
CA VAL A 136 -0.11 -9.01 -11.12
C VAL A 136 -0.55 -8.58 -9.74
N VAL A 137 0.28 -8.88 -8.74
CA VAL A 137 0.10 -8.42 -7.36
C VAL A 137 1.26 -7.55 -6.94
N ILE A 138 0.97 -6.37 -6.41
CA ILE A 138 1.97 -5.48 -5.82
C ILE A 138 1.89 -5.60 -4.30
N ARG A 139 3.04 -5.83 -3.65
CA ARG A 139 3.19 -5.84 -2.19
C ARG A 139 3.97 -4.61 -1.73
N PRO A 140 3.32 -3.50 -1.44
CA PRO A 140 3.99 -2.33 -0.85
C PRO A 140 4.28 -2.53 0.63
N PRO A 141 5.41 -1.98 1.14
CA PRO A 141 5.68 -1.83 2.57
C PRO A 141 4.92 -0.61 3.13
N ASN A 142 5.48 0.09 4.11
CA ASN A 142 4.86 1.31 4.62
C ASN A 142 4.90 2.43 3.57
N ILE A 143 3.72 2.86 3.17
CA ILE A 143 3.55 3.93 2.19
C ILE A 143 3.54 5.27 2.91
N TYR A 144 4.27 6.26 2.37
CA TYR A 144 4.29 7.63 2.87
C TYR A 144 4.12 8.66 1.74
N GLY A 145 3.90 9.91 2.10
CA GLY A 145 3.75 11.04 1.18
C GLY A 145 2.29 11.46 0.96
N ALA A 146 2.12 12.60 0.30
CA ALA A 146 0.83 13.24 0.01
C ALA A 146 -0.05 13.50 1.26
N GLY A 147 0.54 13.73 2.41
CA GLY A 147 -0.15 14.10 3.64
C GLY A 147 -1.13 13.07 4.19
N ALA A 148 -1.04 11.82 3.75
CA ALA A 148 -1.99 10.76 4.13
C ALA A 148 -1.27 9.46 4.56
N GLY A 149 -2.08 8.47 4.97
CA GLY A 149 -1.59 7.14 5.32
C GLY A 149 -1.00 7.01 6.73
N PRO A 150 -0.35 5.87 7.03
CA PRO A 150 0.09 5.54 8.39
C PRO A 150 1.06 6.55 9.01
N ILE A 151 1.94 7.15 8.20
CA ILE A 151 2.92 8.12 8.71
C ILE A 151 2.23 9.43 9.10
N ALA A 152 1.31 9.94 8.28
CA ALA A 152 0.51 11.13 8.62
C ALA A 152 -0.31 10.92 9.90
N MET A 153 -0.90 9.73 10.07
CA MET A 153 -1.64 9.37 11.29
C MET A 153 -0.73 9.37 12.52
N ARG A 154 0.51 8.86 12.41
CA ARG A 154 1.49 8.89 13.51
C ARG A 154 1.93 10.31 13.85
N ILE A 155 2.13 11.17 12.85
CA ILE A 155 2.45 12.60 13.06
C ILE A 155 1.30 13.30 13.79
N ALA A 156 0.05 13.11 13.36
CA ALA A 156 -1.13 13.68 14.00
C ALA A 156 -1.30 13.19 15.45
N ALA A 157 -1.08 11.88 15.68
CA ALA A 157 -1.13 11.30 17.01
C ALA A 157 -0.03 11.88 17.93
N ALA A 158 1.19 12.02 17.43
CA ALA A 158 2.31 12.61 18.17
C ALA A 158 2.08 14.10 18.49
N ALA A 159 1.54 14.87 17.54
CA ALA A 159 1.16 16.27 17.77
C ALA A 159 0.12 16.42 18.88
N LYS A 160 -0.87 15.52 18.91
CA LYS A 160 -1.90 15.49 19.95
C LYS A 160 -1.36 15.06 21.32
N ALA A 161 -0.46 14.06 21.34
CA ALA A 161 0.09 13.50 22.58
C ALA A 161 1.22 14.33 23.17
N GLY A 162 1.89 15.18 22.37
CA GLY A 162 3.10 15.90 22.75
C GLY A 162 4.39 15.05 22.68
N TYR A 163 4.31 13.82 22.18
CA TYR A 163 5.46 12.94 21.99
C TYR A 163 5.17 11.89 20.91
N ALA A 164 6.22 11.47 20.19
CA ALA A 164 6.15 10.37 19.22
C ALA A 164 6.51 9.04 19.90
N GLN A 165 5.76 7.99 19.63
CA GLN A 165 5.86 6.70 20.32
C GLN A 165 6.54 5.63 19.49
N TYR A 166 7.34 4.79 20.16
CA TYR A 166 7.80 3.48 19.68
C TYR A 166 7.71 2.45 20.81
N ILE A 167 7.58 1.16 20.48
CA ILE A 167 7.44 0.10 21.49
C ILE A 167 8.81 -0.43 21.87
N ASP A 168 9.02 -0.65 23.17
CA ASP A 168 10.23 -1.19 23.82
C ASP A 168 11.52 -0.46 23.35
N ASP A 169 12.47 -1.16 22.73
CA ASP A 169 13.71 -0.57 22.20
C ASP A 169 13.55 0.07 20.82
N GLY A 170 12.41 -0.20 20.14
CA GLY A 170 12.14 0.30 18.82
C GLY A 170 13.07 -0.22 17.72
N ALA A 171 13.75 -1.36 17.95
CA ALA A 171 14.75 -1.90 17.03
C ALA A 171 14.18 -2.51 15.75
N ALA A 172 12.91 -2.93 15.74
CA ALA A 172 12.28 -3.54 14.58
C ALA A 172 12.35 -2.63 13.34
N LEU A 173 12.75 -3.20 12.20
CA LEU A 173 13.07 -2.50 10.97
C LEU A 173 11.88 -2.45 10.00
N TRP A 174 11.72 -1.32 9.31
CA TRP A 174 10.71 -1.13 8.29
C TRP A 174 11.27 -0.61 6.97
N SER A 175 10.96 -1.30 5.89
CA SER A 175 11.03 -0.74 4.54
C SER A 175 9.88 0.24 4.31
N THR A 176 10.14 1.21 3.44
CA THR A 176 9.19 2.27 3.07
C THR A 176 9.10 2.42 1.56
N VAL A 177 8.06 3.09 1.09
CA VAL A 177 7.93 3.54 -0.30
C VAL A 177 7.13 4.84 -0.36
N HIS A 178 7.57 5.79 -1.18
CA HIS A 178 6.78 6.99 -1.42
C HIS A 178 5.59 6.68 -2.32
N VAL A 179 4.43 7.28 -2.03
CA VAL A 179 3.17 7.02 -2.75
C VAL A 179 3.26 7.28 -4.25
N TRP A 180 4.08 8.25 -4.68
CA TRP A 180 4.29 8.53 -6.10
C TRP A 180 5.20 7.52 -6.79
N ASP A 181 6.26 7.04 -6.12
CA ASP A 181 7.10 5.95 -6.65
C ASP A 181 6.29 4.65 -6.77
N LEU A 182 5.43 4.37 -5.79
CA LEU A 182 4.49 3.27 -5.88
C LEU A 182 3.53 3.43 -7.07
N ALA A 183 2.98 4.62 -7.29
CA ALA A 183 2.12 4.88 -8.43
C ALA A 183 2.84 4.73 -9.77
N ASP A 184 4.13 5.09 -9.84
CA ASP A 184 4.97 4.86 -11.02
C ASP A 184 5.20 3.36 -11.30
N LEU A 185 5.24 2.51 -10.25
CA LEU A 185 5.29 1.06 -10.42
C LEU A 185 4.02 0.50 -11.07
N TYR A 186 2.83 1.01 -10.69
CA TYR A 186 1.57 0.62 -11.36
C TYR A 186 1.61 0.95 -12.85
N LEU A 187 2.12 2.13 -13.23
CA LEU A 187 2.25 2.49 -14.63
C LEU A 187 3.27 1.60 -15.36
N ALA A 188 4.41 1.30 -14.75
CA ALA A 188 5.41 0.41 -15.32
C ALA A 188 4.83 -0.98 -15.59
N ILE A 189 4.06 -1.53 -14.64
CA ILE A 189 3.37 -2.82 -14.79
C ILE A 189 2.30 -2.74 -15.89
N LEU A 190 1.51 -1.69 -15.92
CA LEU A 190 0.45 -1.51 -16.92
C LEU A 190 1.02 -1.46 -18.33
N SER A 191 2.15 -0.77 -18.51
CA SER A 191 2.83 -0.59 -19.79
C SER A 191 3.67 -1.80 -20.23
N SER A 192 3.89 -2.79 -19.36
CA SER A 192 4.69 -3.97 -19.66
C SER A 192 3.81 -5.18 -19.94
N GLU A 193 3.82 -5.68 -21.15
CA GLU A 193 3.10 -6.92 -21.51
C GLU A 193 3.69 -8.17 -20.82
N ARG A 194 4.95 -8.09 -20.35
CA ARG A 194 5.66 -9.19 -19.68
C ARG A 194 5.47 -9.22 -18.18
N ALA A 195 4.99 -8.12 -17.57
CA ALA A 195 4.81 -8.05 -16.13
C ALA A 195 3.77 -9.05 -15.66
N HIS A 196 4.15 -9.98 -14.79
CA HIS A 196 3.26 -11.00 -14.22
C HIS A 196 3.74 -11.45 -12.84
N GLY A 197 2.82 -12.05 -12.08
CA GLY A 197 3.15 -12.56 -10.76
C GLY A 197 3.21 -11.47 -9.70
N ILE A 198 4.06 -11.63 -8.71
CA ILE A 198 4.15 -10.77 -7.53
C ILE A 198 5.33 -9.81 -7.67
N TYR A 199 5.17 -8.56 -7.27
CA TYR A 199 6.21 -7.53 -7.18
C TYR A 199 6.17 -6.85 -5.82
N ASN A 200 7.28 -6.85 -5.12
CA ASN A 200 7.49 -6.00 -3.95
C ASN A 200 7.77 -4.56 -4.39
N ALA A 201 7.31 -3.59 -3.59
CA ALA A 201 7.43 -2.17 -3.92
C ALA A 201 8.18 -1.40 -2.82
N ALA A 202 9.40 -1.82 -2.48
CA ALA A 202 10.21 -1.17 -1.45
C ALA A 202 11.25 -0.21 -2.06
N ALA A 203 11.38 0.99 -1.49
CA ALA A 203 12.54 1.86 -1.70
C ALA A 203 13.76 1.33 -0.93
N ASP A 204 14.91 2.02 -1.06
CA ASP A 204 16.16 1.55 -0.45
C ASP A 204 16.24 1.83 1.05
N GLU A 205 15.42 2.76 1.54
CA GLU A 205 15.47 3.17 2.94
C GLU A 205 14.77 2.14 3.84
N VAL A 206 15.51 1.70 4.86
CA VAL A 206 15.00 0.86 5.94
C VAL A 206 15.23 1.59 7.26
N LEU A 207 14.18 1.76 8.05
CA LEU A 207 14.19 2.53 9.29
C LEU A 207 13.78 1.68 10.48
N SER A 208 14.44 1.86 11.63
CA SER A 208 13.91 1.33 12.88
C SER A 208 12.68 2.12 13.34
N ARG A 209 11.85 1.50 14.16
CA ARG A 209 10.68 2.17 14.77
C ARG A 209 11.09 3.39 15.60
N LYS A 210 12.23 3.28 16.27
CA LYS A 210 12.82 4.37 17.05
C LYS A 210 13.22 5.54 16.14
N GLN A 211 13.99 5.27 15.07
CA GLN A 211 14.36 6.30 14.09
C GLN A 211 13.14 6.99 13.49
N LEU A 212 12.10 6.23 13.15
CA LEU A 212 10.85 6.82 12.67
C LEU A 212 10.19 7.75 13.69
N ALA A 213 10.13 7.35 14.96
CA ALA A 213 9.58 8.18 16.03
C ALA A 213 10.41 9.44 16.26
N GLU A 214 11.75 9.33 16.23
CA GLU A 214 12.67 10.45 16.33
C GLU A 214 12.49 11.45 15.16
N GLY A 215 12.34 10.94 13.93
CA GLY A 215 12.05 11.77 12.75
C GLY A 215 10.71 12.49 12.85
N ILE A 216 9.67 11.80 13.33
CA ILE A 216 8.36 12.42 13.57
C ILE A 216 8.44 13.52 14.65
N ALA A 217 9.15 13.25 15.74
CA ALA A 217 9.35 14.25 16.80
C ALA A 217 10.08 15.49 16.26
N ALA A 218 11.16 15.29 15.49
CA ALA A 218 11.90 16.39 14.85
C ALA A 218 11.03 17.24 13.91
N THR A 219 10.10 16.60 13.16
CA THR A 219 9.13 17.31 12.30
C THR A 219 8.25 18.26 13.08
N LEU A 220 7.82 17.84 14.27
CA LEU A 220 6.90 18.61 15.13
C LEU A 220 7.61 19.71 15.96
N GLY A 221 8.93 19.65 16.04
CA GLY A 221 9.74 20.68 16.69
C GLY A 221 10.26 20.27 18.09
N PRO A 222 11.06 21.14 18.72
CA PRO A 222 11.85 20.80 19.91
C PRO A 222 11.03 20.51 21.16
N ALA A 223 9.75 20.86 21.19
CA ALA A 223 8.84 20.54 22.29
C ALA A 223 8.33 19.08 22.26
N VAL A 224 8.53 18.37 21.16
CA VAL A 224 8.09 16.97 21.00
C VAL A 224 9.29 16.05 21.04
N SER A 225 9.24 15.00 21.86
CA SER A 225 10.29 13.98 21.97
C SER A 225 9.81 12.62 21.47
N ALA A 226 10.77 11.76 21.09
CA ALA A 226 10.48 10.36 20.90
C ALA A 226 10.48 9.65 22.26
N ARG A 227 9.49 8.76 22.49
CA ARG A 227 9.30 8.06 23.75
C ARG A 227 9.03 6.59 23.56
N SER A 228 9.73 5.75 24.31
CA SER A 228 9.43 4.32 24.44
C SER A 228 8.15 4.13 25.25
N ILE A 229 7.33 3.18 24.80
CA ILE A 229 6.15 2.68 25.53
C ILE A 229 6.23 1.15 25.60
N THR A 230 5.56 0.55 26.57
CA THR A 230 5.49 -0.91 26.68
C THR A 230 4.59 -1.50 25.58
N VAL A 231 4.70 -2.82 25.35
CA VAL A 231 3.82 -3.55 24.42
C VAL A 231 2.35 -3.40 24.83
N GLU A 232 2.05 -3.47 26.13
CA GLU A 232 0.71 -3.33 26.69
C GLU A 232 0.13 -1.94 26.44
N GLU A 233 0.91 -0.89 26.64
CA GLU A 233 0.51 0.49 26.31
C GLU A 233 0.27 0.61 24.80
N GLY A 234 1.17 0.05 23.97
CA GLY A 234 1.00 0.03 22.51
C GLY A 234 -0.28 -0.67 22.06
N ARG A 235 -0.61 -1.82 22.63
CA ARG A 235 -1.87 -2.55 22.35
C ARG A 235 -3.10 -1.77 22.80
N SER A 236 -3.03 -1.05 23.93
CA SER A 236 -4.12 -0.19 24.38
C SER A 236 -4.38 0.98 23.41
N ILE A 237 -3.34 1.56 22.80
CA ILE A 237 -3.44 2.73 21.92
C ILE A 237 -3.73 2.34 20.47
N TRP A 238 -3.05 1.30 19.95
CA TRP A 238 -3.05 0.93 18.53
C TRP A 238 -3.75 -0.41 18.25
N GLY A 239 -4.24 -1.08 19.29
CA GLY A 239 -4.83 -2.42 19.17
C GLY A 239 -3.83 -3.41 18.56
N PHE A 240 -4.30 -4.21 17.63
CA PHE A 240 -3.48 -5.21 16.95
C PHE A 240 -2.32 -4.62 16.10
N LEU A 241 -2.37 -3.33 15.76
CA LEU A 241 -1.28 -2.67 15.03
C LEU A 241 0.00 -2.56 15.85
N ALA A 242 -0.09 -2.67 17.18
CA ALA A 242 1.08 -2.75 18.06
C ALA A 242 1.95 -3.97 17.72
N ASP A 243 1.33 -5.13 17.49
CA ASP A 243 2.06 -6.35 17.16
C ASP A 243 2.81 -6.25 15.82
N LEU A 244 2.27 -5.51 14.86
CA LEU A 244 2.98 -5.18 13.61
C LEU A 244 4.21 -4.30 13.85
N SER A 245 4.23 -3.54 14.94
CA SER A 245 5.36 -2.69 15.29
C SER A 245 6.55 -3.47 15.90
N LEU A 246 6.36 -4.73 16.23
CA LEU A 246 7.40 -5.59 16.84
C LEU A 246 8.14 -6.46 15.81
N ILE A 247 7.65 -6.55 14.58
CA ILE A 247 8.25 -7.41 13.55
C ILE A 247 9.08 -6.60 12.56
N ASN A 248 10.13 -7.21 12.06
CA ASN A 248 10.91 -6.66 10.95
C ASN A 248 10.18 -6.82 9.62
N GLN A 249 10.29 -5.81 8.79
CA GLN A 249 9.76 -5.75 7.43
C GLN A 249 10.85 -5.21 6.50
N VAL A 250 11.92 -5.99 6.34
CA VAL A 250 13.03 -5.69 5.43
C VAL A 250 12.74 -6.37 4.09
N ILE A 251 12.55 -5.57 3.05
CA ILE A 251 11.99 -6.03 1.78
C ILE A 251 12.89 -5.64 0.61
N SER A 252 13.14 -6.59 -0.28
CA SER A 252 13.79 -6.36 -1.57
C SER A 252 12.75 -6.14 -2.67
N ALA A 253 12.96 -5.14 -3.50
CA ALA A 253 12.22 -4.91 -4.74
C ALA A 253 13.13 -5.09 -5.98
N ALA A 254 14.10 -5.97 -5.90
CA ALA A 254 15.04 -6.23 -6.99
C ALA A 254 14.32 -6.65 -8.28
N LYS A 255 13.33 -7.52 -8.19
CA LYS A 255 12.51 -7.96 -9.33
C LYS A 255 11.87 -6.79 -10.07
N ALA A 256 11.22 -5.86 -9.36
CA ALA A 256 10.61 -4.70 -9.99
C ALA A 256 11.64 -3.80 -10.71
N ARG A 257 12.84 -3.68 -10.16
CA ARG A 257 13.93 -2.92 -10.77
C ARG A 257 14.50 -3.58 -12.01
N GLU A 258 14.73 -4.87 -11.94
CA GLU A 258 15.33 -5.67 -13.02
C GLU A 258 14.37 -5.87 -14.19
N GLU A 259 13.14 -6.26 -13.93
CA GLU A 259 12.17 -6.60 -14.98
C GLU A 259 11.45 -5.39 -15.57
N LEU A 260 11.21 -4.35 -14.76
CA LEU A 260 10.39 -3.20 -15.15
C LEU A 260 11.18 -1.89 -15.24
N GLY A 261 12.47 -1.90 -14.87
CA GLY A 261 13.28 -0.68 -14.80
C GLY A 261 12.75 0.30 -13.75
N TRP A 262 11.92 -0.15 -12.81
CA TRP A 262 11.36 0.70 -11.77
C TRP A 262 12.46 1.24 -10.86
N LYS A 263 12.47 2.56 -10.66
CA LYS A 263 13.45 3.25 -9.82
C LYS A 263 12.72 4.22 -8.92
N PRO A 264 12.59 3.93 -7.61
CA PRO A 264 12.09 4.91 -6.66
C PRO A 264 13.04 6.13 -6.64
N ARG A 265 12.50 7.32 -6.83
CA ARG A 265 13.26 8.57 -7.00
C ARG A 265 12.87 9.64 -6.00
N ARG A 266 11.81 9.40 -5.24
CA ARG A 266 11.34 10.35 -4.24
C ARG A 266 12.27 10.33 -3.03
N ARG A 267 12.28 11.47 -2.33
CA ARG A 267 13.14 11.63 -1.14
C ARG A 267 12.86 10.55 -0.12
N PRO A 268 13.90 9.97 0.51
CA PRO A 268 13.74 9.05 1.63
C PRO A 268 12.87 9.64 2.74
N LEU A 269 12.13 8.81 3.46
CA LEU A 269 11.18 9.26 4.48
C LEU A 269 11.83 10.13 5.55
N MET A 270 13.05 9.79 5.99
CA MET A 270 13.75 10.60 7.00
C MET A 270 14.07 12.01 6.49
N SER A 271 14.53 12.15 5.25
CA SER A 271 14.75 13.47 4.64
C SER A 271 13.44 14.26 4.55
N TYR A 272 12.38 13.58 4.16
CA TYR A 272 11.04 14.12 4.04
C TYR A 272 10.48 14.65 5.36
N LEU A 273 10.69 13.90 6.45
CA LEU A 273 10.31 14.30 7.80
C LEU A 273 11.11 15.52 8.30
N HIS A 274 12.44 15.54 8.08
CA HIS A 274 13.31 16.63 8.52
C HIS A 274 12.98 17.97 7.86
N GLU A 275 12.55 17.97 6.62
CA GLU A 275 12.19 19.18 5.89
C GLU A 275 10.85 19.78 6.29
N ARG A 276 10.13 19.18 7.25
CA ARG A 276 8.79 19.59 7.71
C ARG A 276 7.74 19.69 6.60
N ASN A 277 7.95 19.02 5.49
CA ASN A 277 7.10 19.11 4.29
C ASN A 277 5.85 18.22 4.36
N TYR A 278 5.72 17.36 5.37
CA TYR A 278 4.64 16.37 5.42
C TYR A 278 3.23 16.99 5.42
N ALA A 279 3.09 18.20 5.98
CA ALA A 279 1.81 18.93 6.03
C ALA A 279 1.52 19.72 4.74
N ASN A 280 2.54 20.02 3.94
CA ASN A 280 2.46 20.93 2.80
C ASN A 280 2.37 20.23 1.43
N GLU A 281 2.53 18.91 1.37
CA GLU A 281 2.30 18.15 0.14
C GLU A 281 0.81 17.88 -0.11
N GLY A 282 0.00 18.90 -0.10
CA GLY A 282 -1.29 18.84 -0.75
C GLY A 282 -1.08 18.83 -2.26
N ILE A 283 -1.44 17.69 -2.92
CA ILE A 283 -1.84 17.58 -4.35
C ILE A 283 -0.96 18.35 -5.42
N ALA A 284 -0.04 19.23 -5.02
CA ALA A 284 0.62 20.21 -5.90
C ALA A 284 1.94 19.73 -6.54
N GLU A 285 2.51 18.60 -6.15
CA GLU A 285 3.73 18.05 -6.76
C GLU A 285 3.46 16.74 -7.53
N GLY A 286 2.53 16.80 -8.44
CA GLY A 286 2.35 15.75 -9.41
C GLY A 286 2.82 16.16 -10.78
#